data_6f6ab05b24311bc79725d0dba94ede92
#
_entry.id   6f6ab05b24311bc79725d0dba94ede92
#
_cell.length_a   1.000
_cell.length_b   1.000
_cell.length_c   1.000
_cell.angle_alpha   90.00
_cell.angle_beta   90.00
_cell.angle_gamma   90.00
#
_symmetry.space_group_name_H-M   'P 1'
#
loop_
_entity.id
_entity.type
_entity.pdbx_description
1 polymer ?
#
loop_
_entity_poly.entity_id
_entity_poly.type
_entity_poly.pdbx_seq_one_letter_code
_entity_poly.pdbx_strand_id
1 'polypeptide(L)'
;PSTKIAREIILTRDDKEESIPLTVNDLVFVTNGSITESSTYGDNDHPAPITHSLGGSWTLWKNLANQSPEFGRPEKFCDHIPAKSWFVSATATTDNKKIISYIEQLCKRDVLSGRTVTGGIISVANSSWQLSFTVNRQQQFKKQPKNQVSVWIYALYSDEKGDFIKKPITECTGSEICQEWLYHMGVPQEEIVELAQSECNTIP
;
A
#
# COMPACT_ATOMS: atom_id res chain seq x y z
N PRO A 1 13.21 29.86 18.88
CA PRO A 1 13.52 28.48 18.51
C PRO A 1 15.01 28.39 18.23
N SER A 2 15.71 27.48 18.90
CA SER A 2 17.12 27.20 18.63
C SER A 2 17.25 26.50 17.27
N THR A 3 18.15 27.00 16.42
CA THR A 3 18.47 26.35 15.16
C THR A 3 19.13 25.01 15.45
N LYS A 4 18.64 23.94 14.87
CA LYS A 4 19.24 22.59 14.91
C LYS A 4 20.04 22.38 13.64
N ILE A 5 21.25 21.89 13.76
CA ILE A 5 22.14 21.65 12.63
C ILE A 5 22.52 20.17 12.66
N ALA A 6 22.14 19.43 11.60
CA ALA A 6 22.65 18.10 11.38
C ALA A 6 24.13 18.18 10.95
N ARG A 7 24.99 17.40 11.59
CA ARG A 7 26.44 17.38 11.30
C ARG A 7 26.87 16.10 10.60
N GLU A 8 26.17 15.04 10.90
CA GLU A 8 26.44 13.73 10.31
C GLU A 8 25.18 12.86 10.33
N ILE A 9 25.14 11.89 9.44
CA ILE A 9 24.18 10.79 9.44
C ILE A 9 24.93 9.55 9.85
N ILE A 10 24.53 8.94 10.96
CA ILE A 10 25.08 7.67 11.43
C ILE A 10 24.12 6.57 10.98
N LEU A 11 24.62 5.56 10.30
CA LEU A 11 23.84 4.43 9.81
C LEU A 11 24.56 3.10 10.04
N THR A 12 23.81 2.03 10.15
CA THR A 12 24.36 0.68 10.20
C THR A 12 24.11 -0.02 8.86
N ARG A 13 25.18 -0.50 8.24
CA ARG A 13 25.14 -1.28 7.01
C ARG A 13 26.01 -2.53 7.18
N ASP A 14 25.44 -3.69 6.93
CA ASP A 14 26.14 -4.98 7.08
C ASP A 14 26.81 -5.14 8.46
N ASP A 15 26.06 -4.80 9.53
CA ASP A 15 26.47 -4.78 10.93
C ASP A 15 27.66 -3.86 11.26
N LYS A 16 27.98 -2.93 10.37
CA LYS A 16 29.02 -1.91 10.58
C LYS A 16 28.39 -0.52 10.66
N GLU A 17 28.86 0.25 11.63
CA GLU A 17 28.48 1.65 11.73
C GLU A 17 29.28 2.48 10.72
N GLU A 18 28.56 3.28 9.96
CA GLU A 18 29.11 4.22 8.99
C GLU A 18 28.63 5.63 9.34
N SER A 19 29.49 6.64 9.15
CA SER A 19 29.13 8.04 9.30
C SER A 19 29.27 8.77 7.97
N ILE A 20 28.26 9.55 7.63
CA ILE A 20 28.26 10.45 6.48
C ILE A 20 28.33 11.89 7.00
N PRO A 21 29.48 12.57 6.86
CA PRO A 21 29.60 13.95 7.31
C PRO A 21 28.75 14.89 6.44
N LEU A 22 28.14 15.88 7.08
CA LEU A 22 27.29 16.88 6.43
C LEU A 22 27.95 18.25 6.45
N THR A 23 27.73 19.03 5.41
CA THR A 23 28.20 20.41 5.25
C THR A 23 27.03 21.39 5.40
N VAL A 24 27.34 22.69 5.43
CA VAL A 24 26.31 23.74 5.45
C VAL A 24 25.45 23.82 4.19
N ASN A 25 25.85 23.14 3.12
CA ASN A 25 25.13 23.10 1.87
C ASN A 25 24.20 21.87 1.75
N ASP A 26 24.23 20.98 2.75
CA ASP A 26 23.40 19.78 2.73
C ASP A 26 22.05 20.04 3.41
N LEU A 27 21.00 19.46 2.83
CA LEU A 27 19.66 19.47 3.40
C LEU A 27 19.29 18.05 3.84
N VAL A 28 18.88 17.92 5.09
CA VAL A 28 18.45 16.65 5.66
C VAL A 28 16.94 16.67 5.89
N PHE A 29 16.23 15.76 5.22
CA PHE A 29 14.80 15.55 5.42
C PHE A 29 14.60 14.27 6.24
N VAL A 30 13.93 14.39 7.38
CA VAL A 30 13.66 13.25 8.26
C VAL A 30 12.18 12.94 8.26
N THR A 31 11.83 11.70 7.93
CA THR A 31 10.47 11.18 8.06
C THR A 31 10.36 10.42 9.37
N ASN A 32 9.52 10.92 10.26
CA ASN A 32 9.34 10.37 11.60
C ASN A 32 8.41 9.17 11.59
N GLY A 33 8.97 7.98 11.68
CA GLY A 33 8.20 6.73 11.68
C GLY A 33 7.55 6.42 10.32
N SER A 34 7.24 5.18 10.06
CA SER A 34 6.52 4.76 8.87
C SER A 34 5.76 3.47 9.15
N ILE A 35 4.47 3.46 8.89
CA ILE A 35 3.65 2.24 8.99
C ILE A 35 3.92 1.28 7.82
N THR A 36 4.53 1.76 6.74
CA THR A 36 4.84 0.96 5.55
C THR A 36 6.23 0.33 5.57
N GLU A 37 7.09 0.72 6.49
CA GLU A 37 8.47 0.21 6.58
C GLU A 37 8.51 -1.28 6.93
N SER A 38 7.61 -1.74 7.78
CA SER A 38 7.48 -3.13 8.19
C SER A 38 6.41 -3.90 7.41
N SER A 39 6.04 -3.41 6.22
CA SER A 39 5.09 -4.11 5.35
C SER A 39 5.62 -5.48 4.96
N THR A 40 4.72 -6.45 4.94
CA THR A 40 4.96 -7.81 4.46
C THR A 40 4.23 -7.99 3.13
N TYR A 41 4.60 -9.01 2.39
CA TYR A 41 4.00 -9.30 1.10
C TYR A 41 3.45 -10.71 1.09
N GLY A 42 2.25 -10.87 0.56
CA GLY A 42 1.71 -12.16 0.15
C GLY A 42 1.91 -12.37 -1.34
N ASP A 43 1.13 -13.24 -1.90
CA ASP A 43 1.03 -13.49 -3.34
C ASP A 43 -0.41 -13.84 -3.72
N ASN A 44 -0.60 -14.29 -4.95
CA ASN A 44 -1.94 -14.63 -5.45
C ASN A 44 -2.64 -15.74 -4.63
N ASP A 45 -1.86 -16.63 -4.02
CA ASP A 45 -2.34 -17.82 -3.32
C ASP A 45 -2.15 -17.77 -1.80
N HIS A 46 -1.38 -16.81 -1.30
CA HIS A 46 -1.07 -16.66 0.12
C HIS A 46 -1.35 -15.24 0.62
N PRO A 47 -1.96 -15.08 1.81
CA PRO A 47 -2.11 -13.77 2.44
C PRO A 47 -0.75 -13.21 2.88
N ALA A 48 -0.65 -11.88 3.00
CA ALA A 48 0.52 -11.24 3.57
C ALA A 48 0.62 -11.57 5.06
N PRO A 49 1.78 -12.06 5.56
CA PRO A 49 1.95 -12.34 6.98
C PRO A 49 1.80 -11.08 7.83
N ILE A 50 1.09 -11.18 8.94
CA ILE A 50 0.95 -10.08 9.90
C ILE A 50 2.23 -9.93 10.71
N THR A 51 2.77 -8.71 10.81
CA THR A 51 3.89 -8.37 11.68
C THR A 51 3.54 -7.19 12.58
N HIS A 52 4.05 -7.21 13.80
CA HIS A 52 3.93 -6.12 14.77
C HIS A 52 5.27 -5.44 15.06
N SER A 53 6.30 -5.75 14.27
CA SER A 53 7.62 -5.15 14.44
C SER A 53 7.62 -3.68 14.02
N LEU A 54 8.28 -2.84 14.82
CA LEU A 54 8.58 -1.46 14.46
C LEU A 54 9.87 -1.41 13.65
N GLY A 55 9.86 -0.67 12.56
CA GLY A 55 11.03 -0.50 11.70
C GLY A 55 12.04 0.53 12.22
N GLY A 56 13.15 0.72 11.47
CA GLY A 56 14.26 1.60 11.84
C GLY A 56 13.89 3.08 11.89
N SER A 57 12.89 3.53 11.12
CA SER A 57 12.42 4.92 11.17
C SER A 57 11.78 5.28 12.51
N TRP A 58 11.13 4.34 13.19
CA TRP A 58 10.64 4.52 14.56
C TRP A 58 11.80 4.61 15.56
N THR A 59 12.82 3.79 15.39
CA THR A 59 14.06 3.85 16.18
C THR A 59 14.77 5.20 16.00
N LEU A 60 14.88 5.66 14.75
CA LEU A 60 15.44 6.99 14.45
C LEU A 60 14.67 8.09 15.18
N TRP A 61 13.34 8.08 15.11
CA TRP A 61 12.54 9.09 15.79
C TRP A 61 12.71 9.05 17.32
N LYS A 62 12.73 7.85 17.93
CA LYS A 62 13.02 7.68 19.36
C LYS A 62 14.39 8.26 19.71
N ASN A 63 15.42 7.99 18.91
CA ASN A 63 16.77 8.51 19.12
C ASN A 63 16.83 10.05 19.02
N LEU A 64 16.13 10.63 18.07
CA LEU A 64 16.02 12.09 17.94
C LEU A 64 15.28 12.71 19.13
N ALA A 65 14.15 12.15 19.54
CA ALA A 65 13.35 12.63 20.65
C ALA A 65 14.10 12.57 21.99
N ASN A 66 14.96 11.58 22.17
CA ASN A 66 15.85 11.46 23.34
C ASN A 66 16.88 12.61 23.41
N GLN A 67 17.23 13.21 22.28
CA GLN A 67 18.16 14.35 22.24
C GLN A 67 17.47 15.67 22.56
N SER A 68 16.22 15.84 22.15
CA SER A 68 15.45 17.05 22.43
C SER A 68 13.93 16.79 22.33
N PRO A 69 13.14 17.28 23.29
CA PRO A 69 11.68 17.18 23.26
C PRO A 69 11.03 17.91 22.08
N GLU A 70 11.78 18.79 21.40
CA GLU A 70 11.29 19.47 20.19
C GLU A 70 11.12 18.53 18.99
N PHE A 71 11.72 17.33 19.02
CA PHE A 71 11.52 16.30 18.00
C PHE A 71 10.23 15.47 18.19
N GLY A 72 9.40 15.84 19.17
CA GLY A 72 8.10 15.23 19.38
C GLY A 72 8.11 14.09 20.39
N ARG A 73 7.04 13.29 20.34
CA ARG A 73 6.74 12.24 21.32
C ARG A 73 6.45 10.91 20.62
N PRO A 74 7.48 10.19 20.16
CA PRO A 74 7.30 8.91 19.43
C PRO A 74 6.53 7.86 20.23
N GLU A 75 6.64 7.85 21.55
CA GLU A 75 5.92 6.92 22.43
C GLU A 75 4.39 6.97 22.25
N LYS A 76 3.84 8.13 21.89
CA LYS A 76 2.41 8.30 21.62
C LYS A 76 1.95 7.53 20.38
N PHE A 77 2.87 7.21 19.50
CA PHE A 77 2.61 6.48 18.27
C PHE A 77 3.12 5.05 18.32
N CYS A 78 4.33 4.83 18.88
CA CYS A 78 4.98 3.53 18.87
C CYS A 78 4.44 2.57 19.94
N ASP A 79 4.17 3.10 21.15
CA ASP A 79 3.88 2.24 22.31
C ASP A 79 2.40 1.84 22.36
N HIS A 80 1.55 2.55 21.62
CA HIS A 80 0.12 2.38 21.62
C HIS A 80 -0.48 2.31 20.21
N ILE A 81 0.28 1.83 19.22
CA ILE A 81 -0.31 1.57 17.90
C ILE A 81 -1.38 0.50 18.10
N PRO A 82 -2.68 0.85 18.02
CA PRO A 82 -3.73 -0.15 18.11
C PRO A 82 -3.54 -1.16 16.99
N ALA A 83 -3.88 -2.41 17.24
CA ALA A 83 -3.89 -3.46 16.21
C ALA A 83 -4.72 -3.06 14.96
N LYS A 84 -5.58 -2.05 15.10
CA LYS A 84 -6.46 -1.48 14.05
C LYS A 84 -5.89 -0.27 13.31
N SER A 85 -4.66 0.16 13.59
CA SER A 85 -4.03 1.34 12.93
C SER A 85 -3.33 1.01 11.61
N TRP A 86 -3.62 -0.10 11.01
CA TRP A 86 -3.01 -0.58 9.77
C TRP A 86 -4.05 -0.86 8.71
N PHE A 87 -3.63 -0.91 7.48
CA PHE A 87 -4.47 -1.23 6.34
C PHE A 87 -3.79 -2.28 5.47
N VAL A 88 -4.59 -2.96 4.67
CA VAL A 88 -4.08 -3.88 3.65
C VAL A 88 -4.24 -3.22 2.29
N SER A 89 -3.19 -3.27 1.50
CA SER A 89 -3.24 -2.87 0.10
C SER A 89 -2.78 -4.02 -0.79
N ALA A 90 -3.28 -4.04 -2.00
CA ALA A 90 -2.89 -5.02 -3.00
C ALA A 90 -2.69 -4.35 -4.36
N THR A 91 -1.79 -4.90 -5.15
CA THR A 91 -1.63 -4.51 -6.55
C THR A 91 -2.09 -5.66 -7.44
N ALA A 92 -3.19 -5.45 -8.15
CA ALA A 92 -3.69 -6.37 -9.16
C ALA A 92 -3.18 -5.99 -10.54
N THR A 93 -2.69 -6.96 -11.30
CA THR A 93 -2.26 -6.77 -12.69
C THR A 93 -3.04 -7.71 -13.60
N THR A 94 -3.51 -7.19 -14.73
CA THR A 94 -4.28 -7.98 -15.71
C THR A 94 -4.07 -7.41 -17.12
N ASP A 95 -4.16 -8.26 -18.12
CA ASP A 95 -4.33 -7.88 -19.53
C ASP A 95 -5.65 -8.41 -20.13
N ASN A 96 -6.50 -8.96 -19.27
CA ASN A 96 -7.79 -9.46 -19.67
C ASN A 96 -8.74 -8.33 -20.09
N LYS A 97 -9.16 -8.34 -21.34
CA LYS A 97 -10.00 -7.31 -21.94
C LYS A 97 -11.36 -7.13 -21.27
N LYS A 98 -11.89 -8.20 -20.69
CA LYS A 98 -13.17 -8.14 -20.01
C LYS A 98 -13.06 -7.37 -18.70
N ILE A 99 -12.05 -7.65 -17.88
CA ILE A 99 -11.76 -6.88 -16.66
C ILE A 99 -11.49 -5.42 -17.00
N ILE A 100 -10.66 -5.18 -18.01
CA ILE A 100 -10.36 -3.82 -18.49
C ILE A 100 -11.64 -3.09 -18.90
N SER A 101 -12.57 -3.77 -19.58
CA SER A 101 -13.84 -3.15 -19.99
C SER A 101 -14.70 -2.69 -18.82
N TYR A 102 -14.70 -3.35 -17.67
CA TYR A 102 -15.39 -2.90 -16.47
C TYR A 102 -14.78 -1.60 -15.92
N ILE A 103 -13.43 -1.52 -15.91
CA ILE A 103 -12.72 -0.29 -15.51
C ILE A 103 -13.11 0.87 -16.43
N GLU A 104 -13.08 0.65 -17.75
CA GLU A 104 -13.42 1.66 -18.74
C GLU A 104 -14.88 2.09 -18.69
N GLN A 105 -15.80 1.15 -18.44
CA GLN A 105 -17.22 1.45 -18.25
C GLN A 105 -17.46 2.34 -17.02
N LEU A 106 -16.77 2.05 -15.92
CA LEU A 106 -16.86 2.86 -14.71
C LEU A 106 -16.25 4.26 -14.91
N CYS A 107 -15.03 4.31 -15.44
CA CYS A 107 -14.26 5.56 -15.53
C CYS A 107 -14.59 6.40 -16.76
N LYS A 108 -15.33 5.84 -17.74
CA LYS A 108 -15.61 6.46 -19.04
C LYS A 108 -14.33 6.94 -19.76
N ARG A 109 -13.27 6.15 -19.63
CA ARG A 109 -11.95 6.50 -20.14
C ARG A 109 -11.17 5.23 -20.51
N ASP A 110 -10.49 5.28 -21.66
CA ASP A 110 -9.55 4.26 -22.09
C ASP A 110 -8.38 4.15 -21.09
N VAL A 111 -8.14 2.94 -20.59
CA VAL A 111 -7.08 2.67 -19.60
C VAL A 111 -5.67 2.91 -20.15
N LEU A 112 -5.48 2.82 -21.47
CA LEU A 112 -4.19 3.02 -22.13
C LEU A 112 -4.01 4.42 -22.72
N SER A 113 -4.93 5.35 -22.41
CA SER A 113 -4.89 6.73 -22.90
C SER A 113 -3.68 7.57 -22.48
N GLY A 114 -2.80 7.03 -21.60
CA GLY A 114 -1.66 7.75 -21.04
C GLY A 114 -2.03 8.82 -20.00
N ARG A 115 -3.27 8.78 -19.49
CA ARG A 115 -3.78 9.64 -18.42
C ARG A 115 -4.15 8.81 -17.20
N THR A 116 -4.30 9.45 -16.03
CA THR A 116 -4.86 8.80 -14.85
C THR A 116 -6.29 8.37 -15.14
N VAL A 117 -6.56 7.08 -15.07
CA VAL A 117 -7.82 6.48 -15.52
C VAL A 117 -8.96 6.82 -14.58
N THR A 118 -8.79 6.59 -13.28
CA THR A 118 -9.80 6.89 -12.26
C THR A 118 -9.90 8.39 -11.92
N GLY A 119 -8.96 9.21 -12.36
CA GLY A 119 -8.89 10.63 -12.01
C GLY A 119 -8.45 10.90 -10.56
N GLY A 120 -8.50 9.90 -9.72
CA GLY A 120 -8.14 9.90 -8.30
C GLY A 120 -8.46 8.54 -7.69
N ILE A 121 -8.63 8.49 -6.38
CA ILE A 121 -9.05 7.27 -5.66
C ILE A 121 -10.57 7.15 -5.75
N ILE A 122 -11.04 5.96 -6.10
CA ILE A 122 -12.46 5.59 -6.05
C ILE A 122 -12.68 4.80 -4.76
N SER A 123 -13.57 5.27 -3.89
CA SER A 123 -14.00 4.54 -2.70
C SER A 123 -15.38 3.93 -2.94
N VAL A 124 -15.53 2.67 -2.57
CA VAL A 124 -16.78 1.92 -2.73
C VAL A 124 -17.65 2.15 -1.49
N ALA A 125 -18.71 2.94 -1.64
CA ALA A 125 -19.55 3.38 -0.52
C ALA A 125 -20.19 2.24 0.29
N ASN A 126 -20.53 1.14 -0.36
CA ASN A 126 -21.21 0.01 0.26
C ASN A 126 -20.27 -1.17 0.61
N SER A 127 -18.95 -0.96 0.54
CA SER A 127 -18.00 -2.00 0.89
C SER A 127 -17.81 -2.07 2.41
N SER A 128 -18.00 -3.25 2.98
CA SER A 128 -17.74 -3.53 4.40
C SER A 128 -16.26 -3.34 4.75
N TRP A 129 -15.35 -3.57 3.81
CA TRP A 129 -13.92 -3.28 3.99
C TRP A 129 -13.57 -1.80 3.83
N GLN A 130 -14.52 -0.95 3.43
CA GLN A 130 -14.25 0.39 2.91
C GLN A 130 -13.20 0.33 1.79
N LEU A 131 -13.42 -0.60 0.85
CA LEU A 131 -12.51 -0.85 -0.26
C LEU A 131 -12.40 0.40 -1.13
N SER A 132 -11.19 0.73 -1.48
CA SER A 132 -10.88 1.82 -2.39
C SER A 132 -9.84 1.33 -3.40
N PHE A 133 -9.86 1.93 -4.60
CA PHE A 133 -8.89 1.58 -5.62
C PHE A 133 -8.55 2.76 -6.53
N THR A 134 -7.44 2.65 -7.22
CA THR A 134 -7.04 3.60 -8.24
C THR A 134 -6.37 2.90 -9.41
N VAL A 135 -6.66 3.40 -10.60
CA VAL A 135 -5.97 3.04 -11.82
C VAL A 135 -5.26 4.30 -12.31
N ASN A 136 -3.98 4.35 -12.05
CA ASN A 136 -3.14 5.47 -12.44
C ASN A 136 -2.86 5.44 -13.95
N ARG A 137 -2.07 6.40 -14.41
CA ARG A 137 -1.58 6.41 -15.78
C ARG A 137 -0.84 5.09 -16.08
N GLN A 138 -1.26 4.38 -17.12
CA GLN A 138 -0.56 3.21 -17.63
C GLN A 138 0.43 3.68 -18.74
N GLN A 139 1.57 3.18 -18.84
CA GLN A 139 2.28 2.19 -18.02
C GLN A 139 2.92 2.86 -16.81
N GLN A 140 2.84 2.25 -15.64
CA GLN A 140 3.45 2.79 -14.42
C GLN A 140 4.92 2.41 -14.32
N PHE A 141 5.29 1.24 -14.81
CA PHE A 141 6.62 0.68 -14.66
C PHE A 141 7.32 0.53 -16.01
N LYS A 142 8.61 0.80 -16.04
CA LYS A 142 9.45 0.75 -17.26
C LYS A 142 9.36 -0.58 -18.04
N LYS A 143 9.19 -1.70 -17.31
CA LYS A 143 9.11 -3.05 -17.90
C LYS A 143 7.69 -3.60 -17.99
N GLN A 144 6.67 -2.83 -17.64
CA GLN A 144 5.27 -3.26 -17.72
C GLN A 144 4.89 -3.51 -19.18
N PRO A 145 4.29 -4.67 -19.51
CA PRO A 145 3.76 -4.94 -20.85
C PRO A 145 2.76 -3.86 -21.30
N LYS A 146 2.74 -3.56 -22.59
CA LYS A 146 1.91 -2.44 -23.13
C LYS A 146 0.42 -2.63 -22.97
N ASN A 147 -0.05 -3.87 -22.93
CA ASN A 147 -1.46 -4.25 -22.77
C ASN A 147 -1.85 -4.53 -21.32
N GLN A 148 -0.91 -4.53 -20.39
CA GLN A 148 -1.16 -4.81 -18.99
C GLN A 148 -1.61 -3.56 -18.24
N VAL A 149 -2.62 -3.72 -17.40
CA VAL A 149 -3.14 -2.69 -16.50
C VAL A 149 -2.79 -3.09 -15.07
N SER A 150 -2.32 -2.11 -14.30
CA SER A 150 -2.05 -2.24 -12.87
C SER A 150 -3.06 -1.41 -12.09
N VAL A 151 -3.71 -2.05 -11.13
CA VAL A 151 -4.72 -1.47 -10.22
C VAL A 151 -4.19 -1.53 -8.80
N TRP A 152 -4.17 -0.41 -8.10
CA TRP A 152 -3.90 -0.40 -6.68
C TRP A 152 -5.21 -0.43 -5.90
N ILE A 153 -5.35 -1.40 -5.03
CA ILE A 153 -6.54 -1.67 -4.20
C ILE A 153 -6.11 -1.54 -2.75
N TYR A 154 -6.95 -0.98 -1.89
CA TYR A 154 -6.72 -1.01 -0.45
C TYR A 154 -8.05 -1.00 0.32
N ALA A 155 -7.97 -1.47 1.56
CA ALA A 155 -9.09 -1.49 2.49
C ALA A 155 -8.66 -0.92 3.85
N LEU A 156 -9.51 -0.09 4.43
CA LEU A 156 -9.24 0.58 5.70
C LEU A 156 -9.83 -0.17 6.90
N TYR A 157 -10.92 -0.91 6.71
CA TYR A 157 -11.54 -1.72 7.76
C TYR A 157 -11.01 -3.15 7.66
N SER A 158 -9.80 -3.34 8.15
CA SER A 158 -9.03 -4.59 7.99
C SER A 158 -9.58 -5.78 8.77
N ASP A 159 -10.40 -5.53 9.80
CA ASP A 159 -11.01 -6.56 10.65
C ASP A 159 -12.43 -6.95 10.21
N GLU A 160 -13.06 -6.15 9.33
CA GLU A 160 -14.41 -6.42 8.86
C GLU A 160 -14.41 -7.51 7.78
N LYS A 161 -15.49 -8.29 7.75
CA LYS A 161 -15.67 -9.31 6.70
C LYS A 161 -16.09 -8.67 5.39
N GLY A 162 -15.50 -9.11 4.28
CA GLY A 162 -15.87 -8.67 2.94
C GLY A 162 -17.30 -9.02 2.56
N ASP A 163 -17.81 -8.35 1.54
CA ASP A 163 -19.19 -8.54 1.06
C ASP A 163 -19.33 -9.79 0.18
N PHE A 164 -18.29 -10.18 -0.53
CA PHE A 164 -18.20 -11.40 -1.33
C PHE A 164 -17.43 -12.51 -0.61
N ILE A 165 -16.19 -12.22 -0.19
CA ILE A 165 -15.26 -13.20 0.39
C ILE A 165 -15.65 -13.63 1.82
N LYS A 166 -16.39 -12.82 2.56
CA LYS A 166 -16.91 -13.14 3.91
C LYS A 166 -15.83 -13.41 4.98
N LYS A 167 -14.61 -12.91 4.78
CA LYS A 167 -13.53 -12.92 5.77
C LYS A 167 -12.78 -11.59 5.80
N PRO A 168 -12.01 -11.30 6.87
CA PRO A 168 -11.19 -10.09 6.94
C PRO A 168 -10.17 -10.04 5.81
N ILE A 169 -9.89 -8.85 5.28
CA ILE A 169 -8.89 -8.69 4.20
C ILE A 169 -7.50 -9.16 4.63
N THR A 170 -7.18 -9.08 5.92
CA THR A 170 -5.92 -9.53 6.50
C THR A 170 -5.68 -11.04 6.38
N GLU A 171 -6.74 -11.81 6.16
CA GLU A 171 -6.71 -13.25 6.00
C GLU A 171 -6.84 -13.66 4.52
N CYS A 172 -6.94 -12.68 3.62
CA CYS A 172 -7.19 -12.93 2.21
C CYS A 172 -5.90 -13.11 1.42
N THR A 173 -5.92 -14.07 0.51
CA THR A 173 -4.93 -14.19 -0.56
C THR A 173 -5.10 -13.06 -1.58
N GLY A 174 -4.11 -12.84 -2.43
CA GLY A 174 -4.23 -11.87 -3.50
C GLY A 174 -5.43 -12.13 -4.41
N SER A 175 -5.65 -13.39 -4.78
CA SER A 175 -6.81 -13.79 -5.59
C SER A 175 -8.14 -13.43 -4.91
N GLU A 176 -8.26 -13.63 -3.60
CA GLU A 176 -9.48 -13.31 -2.86
C GLU A 176 -9.72 -11.80 -2.76
N ILE A 177 -8.67 -11.00 -2.60
CA ILE A 177 -8.79 -9.53 -2.65
C ILE A 177 -9.25 -9.08 -4.05
N CYS A 178 -8.73 -9.71 -5.10
CA CYS A 178 -9.17 -9.46 -6.46
C CYS A 178 -10.65 -9.82 -6.66
N GLN A 179 -11.11 -10.95 -6.11
CA GLN A 179 -12.52 -11.36 -6.18
C GLN A 179 -13.45 -10.33 -5.53
N GLU A 180 -13.11 -9.84 -4.34
CA GLU A 180 -13.89 -8.79 -3.67
C GLU A 180 -13.94 -7.50 -4.49
N TRP A 181 -12.79 -7.10 -5.09
CA TRP A 181 -12.75 -5.93 -5.97
C TRP A 181 -13.61 -6.12 -7.22
N LEU A 182 -13.52 -7.27 -7.91
CA LEU A 182 -14.34 -7.59 -9.10
C LEU A 182 -15.83 -7.61 -8.79
N TYR A 183 -16.22 -8.12 -7.61
CA TYR A 183 -17.60 -8.07 -7.13
C TYR A 183 -18.10 -6.61 -7.07
N HIS A 184 -17.34 -5.71 -6.49
CA HIS A 184 -17.69 -4.29 -6.41
C HIS A 184 -17.60 -3.56 -7.76
N MET A 185 -16.88 -4.11 -8.73
CA MET A 185 -16.89 -3.62 -10.11
C MET A 185 -18.13 -4.04 -10.90
N GLY A 186 -18.99 -4.88 -10.32
CA GLY A 186 -20.21 -5.37 -10.96
C GLY A 186 -20.00 -6.54 -11.91
N VAL A 187 -18.92 -7.28 -11.75
CA VAL A 187 -18.69 -8.54 -12.48
C VAL A 187 -19.71 -9.58 -12.04
N PRO A 188 -20.33 -10.36 -12.95
CA PRO A 188 -21.23 -11.45 -12.58
C PRO A 188 -20.57 -12.44 -11.63
N GLN A 189 -21.29 -12.83 -10.56
CA GLN A 189 -20.71 -13.64 -9.48
C GLN A 189 -20.14 -14.97 -9.94
N GLU A 190 -20.78 -15.60 -10.93
CA GLU A 190 -20.35 -16.86 -11.53
C GLU A 190 -18.99 -16.77 -12.26
N GLU A 191 -18.54 -15.58 -12.61
CA GLU A 191 -17.28 -15.36 -13.34
C GLU A 191 -16.15 -14.89 -12.46
N ILE A 192 -16.44 -14.36 -11.27
CA ILE A 192 -15.47 -13.66 -10.39
C ILE A 192 -14.28 -14.56 -10.06
N VAL A 193 -14.54 -15.79 -9.65
CA VAL A 193 -13.49 -16.71 -9.17
C VAL A 193 -12.53 -17.03 -10.32
N GLU A 194 -13.05 -17.39 -11.49
CA GLU A 194 -12.23 -17.72 -12.65
C GLU A 194 -11.38 -16.51 -13.09
N LEU A 195 -11.99 -15.33 -13.21
CA LEU A 195 -11.30 -14.13 -13.63
C LEU A 195 -10.19 -13.71 -12.63
N ALA A 196 -10.45 -13.81 -11.34
CA ALA A 196 -9.47 -13.45 -10.32
C ALA A 196 -8.29 -14.43 -10.27
N GLN A 197 -8.54 -15.73 -10.45
CA GLN A 197 -7.51 -16.77 -10.35
C GLN A 197 -6.67 -16.92 -11.63
N SER A 198 -7.33 -16.83 -12.79
CA SER A 198 -6.71 -17.17 -14.08
C SER A 198 -6.24 -15.94 -14.86
N GLU A 199 -6.86 -14.78 -14.65
CA GLU A 199 -6.67 -13.59 -15.47
C GLU A 199 -6.06 -12.39 -14.70
N CYS A 200 -5.89 -12.51 -13.39
CA CYS A 200 -5.25 -11.53 -12.56
C CYS A 200 -4.08 -12.13 -11.78
N ASN A 201 -3.04 -11.32 -11.59
CA ASN A 201 -2.02 -11.58 -10.59
C ASN A 201 -2.09 -10.46 -9.55
N THR A 202 -2.41 -10.82 -8.30
CA THR A 202 -2.64 -9.85 -7.23
C THR A 202 -1.71 -10.13 -6.06
N ILE A 203 -0.98 -9.11 -5.66
CA ILE A 203 0.01 -9.17 -4.57
C ILE A 203 -0.48 -8.24 -3.46
N PRO A 204 -0.92 -8.82 -2.33
CA PRO A 204 -1.24 -8.06 -1.13
C PRO A 204 -0.01 -7.64 -0.35
#